data_0c7ac2fb3550190e952191642820afc5
#
_entry.id   0c7ac2fb3550190e952191642820afc5
#
_cell.length_a   1.000
_cell.length_b   1.000
_cell.length_c   1.000
_cell.angle_alpha   90.00
_cell.angle_beta   90.00
_cell.angle_gamma   90.00
#
_symmetry.space_group_name_H-M   'P 1'
#
loop_
_entity.id
_entity.type
_entity.pdbx_description
1 polymer ?
#
loop_
_entity_poly.entity_id
_entity_poly.type
_entity_poly.pdbx_seq_one_letter_code
_entity_poly.pdbx_strand_id
1 'polypeptide(L)'
;SKSFIKNAVFKNTSGVNDGLLSLTGGVNFYDGTVKMDAVLFQLSSAEDSLNIVNAEISLANVSFVNSFSDGFDCDYCKGKITNSLFDGMGGDGLDFSGSSVSLDKLTFKNIKDKALSVGEASSIKISNTSMQSIGVGIAAKDGSYASATKVAISNYVLHAAMTYSKKSYFDL
;
A
#
# COMPACT_ATOMS: atom_id res chain seq x y z
N SER A 1 -3.29 -20.70 -4.16
CA SER A 1 -4.76 -20.47 -4.16
C SER A 1 -5.16 -19.31 -5.05
N LYS A 2 -6.47 -19.15 -5.33
CA LYS A 2 -7.02 -18.01 -6.07
C LYS A 2 -8.20 -17.44 -5.30
N SER A 3 -8.19 -16.14 -5.06
CA SER A 3 -9.25 -15.41 -4.38
C SER A 3 -9.79 -14.30 -5.27
N PHE A 4 -11.11 -14.21 -5.37
CA PHE A 4 -11.78 -13.12 -6.08
C PHE A 4 -12.86 -12.51 -5.18
N ILE A 5 -12.73 -11.21 -4.90
CA ILE A 5 -13.63 -10.46 -4.04
C ILE A 5 -14.19 -9.29 -4.83
N LYS A 6 -15.49 -9.15 -4.84
CA LYS A 6 -16.18 -8.09 -5.58
C LYS A 6 -17.35 -7.52 -4.79
N ASN A 7 -17.53 -6.18 -4.87
CA ASN A 7 -18.63 -5.47 -4.23
C ASN A 7 -18.72 -5.77 -2.72
N ALA A 8 -17.59 -5.70 -2.02
CA ALA A 8 -17.49 -6.07 -0.60
C ALA A 8 -17.06 -4.87 0.26
N VAL A 9 -17.46 -4.92 1.53
CA VAL A 9 -17.03 -3.95 2.54
C VAL A 9 -16.43 -4.71 3.72
N PHE A 10 -15.18 -4.37 4.06
CA PHE A 10 -14.51 -4.79 5.29
C PHE A 10 -14.45 -3.57 6.22
N LYS A 11 -15.10 -3.67 7.37
CA LYS A 11 -15.23 -2.55 8.30
C LYS A 11 -14.91 -2.96 9.72
N ASN A 12 -14.25 -2.06 10.48
CA ASN A 12 -13.86 -2.28 11.88
C ASN A 12 -13.02 -3.56 12.05
N THR A 13 -12.14 -3.84 11.11
CA THR A 13 -11.22 -4.98 11.17
C THR A 13 -10.08 -4.70 12.15
N SER A 14 -9.49 -5.75 12.70
CA SER A 14 -8.31 -5.68 13.57
C SER A 14 -7.32 -6.78 13.21
N GLY A 15 -6.05 -6.57 13.52
CA GLY A 15 -5.04 -7.62 13.49
C GLY A 15 -5.25 -8.66 14.58
N VAL A 16 -4.51 -9.76 14.50
CA VAL A 16 -4.51 -10.83 15.52
C VAL A 16 -3.10 -10.98 16.07
N ASN A 17 -2.99 -11.00 17.39
CA ASN A 17 -1.79 -11.40 18.09
C ASN A 17 -2.19 -12.10 19.39
N ASP A 18 -2.26 -13.43 19.36
CA ASP A 18 -2.62 -14.27 20.50
C ASP A 18 -1.42 -15.07 21.08
N GLY A 19 -0.21 -14.73 20.64
CA GLY A 19 1.04 -15.39 21.04
C GLY A 19 1.38 -16.65 20.24
N LEU A 20 0.43 -17.23 19.53
CA LEU A 20 0.64 -18.37 18.61
C LEU A 20 0.57 -17.93 17.15
N LEU A 21 -0.30 -16.98 16.86
CA LEU A 21 -0.52 -16.41 15.53
C LEU A 21 -0.43 -14.88 15.62
N SER A 22 0.40 -14.28 14.78
CA SER A 22 0.48 -12.85 14.60
C SER A 22 0.14 -12.49 13.15
N LEU A 23 -0.93 -11.74 12.94
CA LEU A 23 -1.36 -11.22 11.65
C LEU A 23 -1.51 -9.70 11.76
N THR A 24 -0.71 -8.96 11.00
CA THR A 24 -0.72 -7.50 11.00
C THR A 24 -1.96 -6.93 10.33
N GLY A 25 -2.45 -7.60 9.29
CA GLY A 25 -3.60 -7.16 8.51
C GLY A 25 -4.94 -7.41 9.16
N GLY A 26 -5.87 -6.48 8.99
CA GLY A 26 -7.29 -6.72 9.28
C GLY A 26 -7.91 -7.72 8.29
N VAL A 27 -7.33 -7.83 7.08
CA VAL A 27 -7.60 -8.87 6.07
C VAL A 27 -6.26 -9.34 5.53
N ASN A 28 -6.05 -10.65 5.47
CA ASN A 28 -4.76 -11.23 5.13
C ASN A 28 -4.86 -12.27 4.01
N PHE A 29 -3.90 -12.26 3.07
CA PHE A 29 -3.73 -13.28 2.04
C PHE A 29 -2.26 -13.70 1.95
N TYR A 30 -2.02 -14.98 1.96
CA TYR A 30 -0.71 -15.58 1.81
C TYR A 30 -0.73 -16.57 0.63
N ASP A 31 0.24 -16.44 -0.27
CA ASP A 31 0.46 -17.32 -1.42
C ASP A 31 -0.71 -17.45 -2.41
N GLY A 32 -0.53 -16.95 -3.60
CA GLY A 32 -1.48 -17.22 -4.68
C GLY A 32 -1.84 -16.03 -5.57
N THR A 33 -3.10 -15.96 -5.96
CA THR A 33 -3.62 -14.86 -6.79
C THR A 33 -4.78 -14.19 -6.07
N VAL A 34 -4.72 -12.87 -5.91
CA VAL A 34 -5.77 -12.07 -5.27
C VAL A 34 -6.30 -11.04 -6.26
N LYS A 35 -7.60 -11.12 -6.54
CA LYS A 35 -8.30 -10.14 -7.38
C LYS A 35 -9.40 -9.46 -6.59
N MET A 36 -9.44 -8.13 -6.64
CA MET A 36 -10.49 -7.35 -6.00
C MET A 36 -11.06 -6.32 -6.98
N ASP A 37 -12.37 -6.13 -6.95
CA ASP A 37 -13.06 -5.11 -7.71
C ASP A 37 -14.21 -4.51 -6.89
N ALA A 38 -14.24 -3.18 -6.77
CA ALA A 38 -15.21 -2.44 -5.98
C ALA A 38 -15.27 -2.91 -4.51
N VAL A 39 -14.12 -2.84 -3.82
CA VAL A 39 -14.00 -3.26 -2.41
C VAL A 39 -13.66 -2.04 -1.54
N LEU A 40 -14.32 -1.92 -0.41
CA LEU A 40 -14.07 -0.88 0.61
C LEU A 40 -13.47 -1.50 1.87
N PHE A 41 -12.32 -0.99 2.30
CA PHE A 41 -11.76 -1.20 3.63
C PHE A 41 -11.96 0.07 4.43
N GLN A 42 -12.61 -0.02 5.60
CA GLN A 42 -12.96 1.15 6.39
C GLN A 42 -12.79 0.92 7.90
N LEU A 43 -12.20 1.92 8.58
CA LEU A 43 -12.07 1.94 10.03
C LEU A 43 -11.32 0.71 10.57
N SER A 44 -10.25 0.31 9.91
CA SER A 44 -9.36 -0.74 10.43
C SER A 44 -8.56 -0.20 11.61
N SER A 45 -8.48 -0.99 12.68
CA SER A 45 -7.58 -0.78 13.81
C SER A 45 -6.34 -1.67 13.78
N ALA A 46 -6.20 -2.48 12.72
CA ALA A 46 -5.01 -3.29 12.46
C ALA A 46 -3.79 -2.40 12.08
N GLU A 47 -2.60 -2.97 12.08
CA GLU A 47 -1.42 -2.35 11.51
C GLU A 47 -1.63 -2.09 10.01
N ASP A 48 -2.16 -3.07 9.28
CA ASP A 48 -2.56 -2.93 7.88
C ASP A 48 -4.05 -3.18 7.71
N SER A 49 -4.76 -2.37 6.92
CA SER A 49 -6.15 -2.71 6.58
C SER A 49 -6.22 -3.97 5.72
N LEU A 50 -5.27 -4.12 4.81
CA LEU A 50 -5.05 -5.29 3.98
C LEU A 50 -3.54 -5.65 3.99
N ASN A 51 -3.22 -6.91 4.25
CA ASN A 51 -1.87 -7.45 4.11
C ASN A 51 -1.87 -8.60 3.10
N ILE A 52 -0.97 -8.56 2.13
CA ILE A 52 -0.80 -9.62 1.14
C ILE A 52 0.68 -10.00 1.03
N VAL A 53 0.97 -11.29 1.13
CA VAL A 53 2.33 -11.80 1.03
C VAL A 53 2.44 -12.84 -0.07
N ASN A 54 3.45 -12.70 -0.95
CA ASN A 54 3.81 -13.65 -2.00
C ASN A 54 2.65 -13.97 -2.96
N ALA A 55 2.08 -12.93 -3.60
CA ALA A 55 0.92 -13.12 -4.45
C ALA A 55 0.97 -12.35 -5.78
N GLU A 56 0.22 -12.85 -6.76
CA GLU A 56 -0.18 -12.06 -7.91
C GLU A 56 -1.43 -11.26 -7.58
N ILE A 57 -1.38 -9.94 -7.75
CA ILE A 57 -2.48 -9.05 -7.38
C ILE A 57 -3.08 -8.33 -8.58
N SER A 58 -4.39 -8.16 -8.56
CA SER A 58 -5.11 -7.28 -9.48
C SER A 58 -6.24 -6.60 -8.72
N LEU A 59 -5.97 -5.38 -8.25
CA LEU A 59 -6.92 -4.60 -7.47
C LEU A 59 -7.45 -3.45 -8.34
N ALA A 60 -8.76 -3.34 -8.45
CA ALA A 60 -9.43 -2.27 -9.18
C ALA A 60 -10.57 -1.67 -8.36
N ASN A 61 -10.74 -0.36 -8.42
CA ASN A 61 -11.84 0.34 -7.72
C ASN A 61 -11.86 0.02 -6.20
N VAL A 62 -10.69 -0.09 -5.58
CA VAL A 62 -10.58 -0.38 -4.14
C VAL A 62 -10.41 0.92 -3.38
N SER A 63 -11.05 1.03 -2.22
CA SER A 63 -10.94 2.19 -1.35
C SER A 63 -10.51 1.78 0.04
N PHE A 64 -9.53 2.51 0.59
CA PHE A 64 -9.09 2.41 1.98
C PHE A 64 -9.42 3.73 2.66
N VAL A 65 -10.22 3.69 3.73
CA VAL A 65 -10.74 4.89 4.37
C VAL A 65 -10.61 4.80 5.88
N ASN A 66 -9.91 5.77 6.48
CA ASN A 66 -9.73 5.91 7.92
C ASN A 66 -9.11 4.64 8.57
N SER A 67 -7.91 4.28 8.15
CA SER A 67 -7.10 3.23 8.80
C SER A 67 -6.29 3.80 9.96
N PHE A 68 -6.14 3.01 11.03
CA PHE A 68 -5.34 3.39 12.19
C PHE A 68 -3.84 3.56 11.82
N SER A 69 -3.32 2.67 11.01
CA SER A 69 -1.98 2.72 10.46
C SER A 69 -2.03 2.60 8.94
N ASP A 70 -1.51 1.54 8.33
CA ASP A 70 -1.34 1.44 6.89
C ASP A 70 -2.62 1.05 6.16
N GLY A 71 -2.76 1.53 4.94
CA GLY A 71 -3.86 1.12 4.07
C GLY A 71 -3.63 -0.30 3.54
N PHE A 72 -2.53 -0.50 2.83
CA PHE A 72 -2.20 -1.79 2.22
C PHE A 72 -0.69 -2.05 2.25
N ASP A 73 -0.32 -3.15 2.88
CA ASP A 73 1.04 -3.69 2.88
C ASP A 73 1.13 -4.93 1.97
N CYS A 74 2.17 -4.98 1.12
CA CYS A 74 2.33 -6.05 0.13
C CYS A 74 3.79 -6.49 0.00
N ASP A 75 4.07 -7.66 0.52
CA ASP A 75 5.38 -8.28 0.45
C ASP A 75 5.46 -9.29 -0.70
N TYR A 76 6.50 -9.17 -1.54
CA TYR A 76 6.76 -10.08 -2.66
C TYR A 76 5.59 -10.19 -3.66
N CYS A 77 4.86 -9.12 -3.84
CA CYS A 77 3.72 -9.05 -4.75
C CYS A 77 4.12 -8.74 -6.19
N LYS A 78 3.33 -9.25 -7.15
CA LYS A 78 3.42 -8.88 -8.55
C LYS A 78 2.05 -8.53 -9.08
N GLY A 79 1.94 -7.48 -9.92
CA GLY A 79 0.65 -7.19 -10.54
C GLY A 79 0.31 -5.72 -10.69
N LYS A 80 -0.94 -5.36 -10.37
CA LYS A 80 -1.42 -3.99 -10.59
C LYS A 80 -2.49 -3.55 -9.61
N ILE A 81 -2.53 -2.23 -9.38
CA ILE A 81 -3.61 -1.54 -8.66
C ILE A 81 -4.08 -0.38 -9.52
N THR A 82 -5.38 -0.27 -9.74
CA THR A 82 -5.95 0.75 -10.62
C THR A 82 -7.19 1.41 -10.02
N ASN A 83 -7.38 2.71 -10.34
CA ASN A 83 -8.59 3.47 -9.99
C ASN A 83 -8.99 3.34 -8.52
N SER A 84 -8.05 3.55 -7.59
CA SER A 84 -8.22 3.26 -6.18
C SER A 84 -7.94 4.47 -5.29
N LEU A 85 -8.54 4.51 -4.12
CA LEU A 85 -8.50 5.61 -3.16
C LEU A 85 -7.86 5.17 -1.84
N PHE A 86 -6.98 6.01 -1.30
CA PHE A 86 -6.41 5.92 0.03
C PHE A 86 -6.67 7.25 0.75
N ASP A 87 -7.54 7.26 1.75
CA ASP A 87 -7.94 8.50 2.44
C ASP A 87 -7.98 8.30 3.96
N GLY A 88 -7.16 9.06 4.69
CA GLY A 88 -7.14 9.03 6.15
C GLY A 88 -6.34 7.86 6.72
N MET A 89 -5.12 7.62 6.21
CA MET A 89 -4.22 6.60 6.78
C MET A 89 -3.38 7.19 7.91
N GLY A 90 -3.29 6.47 9.01
CA GLY A 90 -2.46 6.81 10.15
C GLY A 90 -0.97 6.51 9.96
N GLY A 91 -0.64 5.62 9.05
CA GLY A 91 0.69 5.25 8.55
C GLY A 91 0.81 5.52 7.06
N ASP A 92 1.28 4.51 6.31
CA ASP A 92 1.48 4.57 4.86
C ASP A 92 0.17 4.31 4.08
N GLY A 93 0.03 4.89 2.91
CA GLY A 93 -1.06 4.53 1.98
C GLY A 93 -0.84 3.15 1.40
N LEU A 94 0.31 2.98 0.74
CA LEU A 94 0.81 1.73 0.19
C LEU A 94 2.25 1.50 0.68
N ASP A 95 2.54 0.33 1.25
CA ASP A 95 3.91 -0.14 1.50
C ASP A 95 4.21 -1.40 0.70
N PHE A 96 5.34 -1.43 0.02
CA PHE A 96 5.80 -2.55 -0.79
C PHE A 96 7.19 -2.99 -0.37
N SER A 97 7.37 -4.29 -0.14
CA SER A 97 8.67 -4.93 0.05
C SER A 97 8.86 -6.06 -0.95
N GLY A 98 10.01 -6.10 -1.64
CA GLY A 98 10.35 -7.15 -2.61
C GLY A 98 9.39 -7.29 -3.81
N SER A 99 8.62 -6.25 -4.10
CA SER A 99 7.45 -6.31 -4.98
C SER A 99 7.68 -5.67 -6.35
N SER A 100 6.91 -6.11 -7.35
CA SER A 100 6.91 -5.54 -8.71
C SER A 100 5.47 -5.24 -9.15
N VAL A 101 5.04 -3.98 -8.99
CA VAL A 101 3.63 -3.59 -9.15
C VAL A 101 3.50 -2.32 -10.01
N SER A 102 2.48 -2.29 -10.86
CA SER A 102 2.07 -1.09 -11.59
C SER A 102 0.85 -0.45 -10.94
N LEU A 103 0.91 0.87 -10.77
CA LEU A 103 -0.11 1.70 -10.12
C LEU A 103 -0.63 2.73 -11.14
N ASP A 104 -1.93 2.79 -11.34
CA ASP A 104 -2.52 3.75 -12.28
C ASP A 104 -3.83 4.33 -11.75
N LYS A 105 -4.00 5.64 -11.89
CA LYS A 105 -5.20 6.39 -11.47
C LYS A 105 -5.52 6.21 -9.99
N LEU A 106 -4.52 6.44 -9.13
CA LEU A 106 -4.70 6.40 -7.69
C LEU A 106 -4.93 7.80 -7.13
N THR A 107 -5.62 7.87 -6.01
CA THR A 107 -5.78 9.08 -5.23
C THR A 107 -5.39 8.82 -3.79
N PHE A 108 -4.44 9.62 -3.28
CA PHE A 108 -4.02 9.60 -1.88
C PHE A 108 -4.39 10.92 -1.22
N LYS A 109 -5.05 10.86 -0.06
CA LYS A 109 -5.43 12.02 0.75
C LYS A 109 -5.23 11.74 2.22
N ASN A 110 -4.80 12.76 2.97
CA ASN A 110 -4.74 12.69 4.42
C ASN A 110 -3.91 11.49 4.93
N ILE A 111 -2.73 11.28 4.36
CA ILE A 111 -1.80 10.20 4.74
C ILE A 111 -0.76 10.76 5.70
N LYS A 112 -0.66 10.21 6.91
CA LYS A 112 0.23 10.79 7.93
C LYS A 112 1.70 10.52 7.67
N ASP A 113 2.06 9.36 7.14
CA ASP A 113 3.44 9.03 6.80
C ASP A 113 3.64 9.09 5.27
N LYS A 114 3.77 8.01 4.56
CA LYS A 114 4.07 8.01 3.13
C LYS A 114 2.85 7.62 2.30
N ALA A 115 2.54 8.38 1.25
CA ALA A 115 1.50 7.94 0.32
C ALA A 115 1.92 6.64 -0.40
N LEU A 116 3.20 6.57 -0.82
CA LEU A 116 3.79 5.38 -1.44
C LEU A 116 5.17 5.12 -0.85
N SER A 117 5.31 4.00 -0.16
CA SER A 117 6.55 3.45 0.35
C SER A 117 7.02 2.30 -0.55
N VAL A 118 8.24 2.38 -1.07
CA VAL A 118 8.82 1.41 -1.99
C VAL A 118 10.12 0.91 -1.38
N GLY A 119 10.12 -0.27 -0.80
CA GLY A 119 11.23 -0.81 -0.03
C GLY A 119 11.70 -2.19 -0.48
N GLU A 120 12.90 -2.54 -0.02
CA GLU A 120 13.45 -3.89 -0.07
C GLU A 120 13.51 -4.48 -1.50
N ALA A 121 14.25 -3.78 -2.38
CA ALA A 121 14.42 -4.15 -3.79
C ALA A 121 13.11 -4.22 -4.60
N SER A 122 12.10 -3.46 -4.22
CA SER A 122 10.85 -3.34 -5.00
C SER A 122 11.07 -2.54 -6.29
N SER A 123 10.23 -2.82 -7.28
CA SER A 123 10.15 -2.06 -8.54
C SER A 123 8.72 -1.61 -8.81
N ILE A 124 8.44 -0.34 -8.58
CA ILE A 124 7.09 0.22 -8.67
C ILE A 124 7.02 1.26 -9.79
N LYS A 125 6.00 1.16 -10.63
CA LYS A 125 5.65 2.16 -11.64
C LYS A 125 4.31 2.79 -11.28
N ILE A 126 4.27 4.11 -11.13
CA ILE A 126 3.04 4.84 -10.80
C ILE A 126 2.72 5.89 -11.85
N SER A 127 1.45 5.97 -12.25
CA SER A 127 0.98 6.89 -13.28
C SER A 127 -0.38 7.50 -12.96
N ASN A 128 -0.67 8.68 -13.57
CA ASN A 128 -1.97 9.36 -13.54
C ASN A 128 -2.55 9.51 -12.13
N THR A 129 -1.74 9.85 -11.15
CA THR A 129 -2.06 9.78 -9.71
C THR A 129 -1.99 11.15 -9.04
N SER A 130 -2.83 11.39 -8.05
CA SER A 130 -2.79 12.57 -7.20
C SER A 130 -2.52 12.19 -5.75
N MET A 131 -1.67 13.00 -5.08
CA MET A 131 -1.31 12.88 -3.67
C MET A 131 -1.46 14.24 -3.00
N GLN A 132 -2.28 14.32 -1.96
CA GLN A 132 -2.57 15.59 -1.28
C GLN A 132 -2.69 15.40 0.23
N SER A 133 -2.16 16.39 0.98
CA SER A 133 -2.18 16.38 2.45
C SER A 133 -1.51 15.13 3.04
N ILE A 134 -0.23 14.95 2.76
CA ILE A 134 0.55 13.75 3.04
C ILE A 134 1.84 14.09 3.79
N GLY A 135 2.41 13.15 4.52
CA GLY A 135 3.73 13.32 5.12
C GLY A 135 4.83 13.33 4.07
N VAL A 136 4.97 12.25 3.34
CA VAL A 136 5.87 12.08 2.19
C VAL A 136 5.07 11.55 1.00
N GLY A 137 5.35 12.04 -0.20
CA GLY A 137 4.69 11.54 -1.41
C GLY A 137 5.18 10.15 -1.80
N ILE A 138 6.38 10.07 -2.33
CA ILE A 138 7.00 8.80 -2.76
C ILE A 138 8.34 8.62 -2.03
N ALA A 139 8.51 7.51 -1.34
CA ALA A 139 9.77 7.13 -0.72
C ALA A 139 10.29 5.83 -1.35
N ALA A 140 11.44 5.88 -2.02
CA ALA A 140 12.15 4.70 -2.50
C ALA A 140 13.33 4.42 -1.55
N LYS A 141 13.37 3.22 -0.98
CA LYS A 141 14.34 2.84 0.04
C LYS A 141 14.94 1.46 -0.25
N ASP A 142 16.11 1.18 0.32
CA ASP A 142 16.70 -0.16 0.39
C ASP A 142 16.83 -0.86 -0.98
N GLY A 143 17.54 -0.20 -1.94
CA GLY A 143 17.79 -0.75 -3.26
C GLY A 143 16.59 -0.82 -4.20
N SER A 144 15.52 -0.08 -3.89
CA SER A 144 14.28 -0.09 -4.67
C SER A 144 14.30 0.90 -5.83
N TYR A 145 13.39 0.70 -6.78
CA TYR A 145 13.16 1.55 -7.93
C TYR A 145 11.70 2.04 -7.98
N ALA A 146 11.51 3.34 -8.06
CA ALA A 146 10.22 3.98 -8.27
C ALA A 146 10.25 4.83 -9.55
N SER A 147 9.28 4.64 -10.44
CA SER A 147 9.09 5.46 -11.63
C SER A 147 7.71 6.13 -11.60
N ALA A 148 7.68 7.45 -11.71
CA ALA A 148 6.46 8.25 -11.62
C ALA A 148 6.21 9.03 -12.92
N THR A 149 5.00 8.93 -13.48
CA THR A 149 4.59 9.63 -14.70
C THR A 149 3.21 10.26 -14.50
N LYS A 150 3.07 11.55 -14.80
CA LYS A 150 1.79 12.29 -14.59
C LYS A 150 1.28 12.16 -13.15
N VAL A 151 2.16 12.37 -12.18
CA VAL A 151 1.84 12.36 -10.76
C VAL A 151 1.85 13.79 -10.23
N ALA A 152 0.77 14.19 -9.56
CA ALA A 152 0.66 15.47 -8.87
C ALA A 152 0.78 15.25 -7.37
N ILE A 153 1.74 15.94 -6.72
CA ILE A 153 1.96 15.86 -5.26
C ILE A 153 1.86 17.26 -4.68
N SER A 154 1.00 17.45 -3.71
CA SER A 154 0.75 18.76 -3.09
C SER A 154 0.48 18.65 -1.59
N ASN A 155 0.71 19.77 -0.86
CA ASN A 155 0.48 19.86 0.58
C ASN A 155 1.16 18.70 1.37
N TYR A 156 2.43 18.45 1.07
CA TYR A 156 3.26 17.49 1.81
C TYR A 156 3.95 18.18 3.00
N VAL A 157 4.16 17.42 4.08
CA VAL A 157 4.79 17.95 5.30
C VAL A 157 6.30 17.89 5.22
N LEU A 158 6.86 16.77 4.75
CA LEU A 158 8.30 16.53 4.72
C LEU A 158 8.86 16.62 3.30
N HIS A 159 8.53 15.67 2.43
CA HIS A 159 9.08 15.59 1.07
C HIS A 159 8.04 15.15 0.05
N ALA A 160 8.06 15.78 -1.15
CA ALA A 160 7.28 15.28 -2.29
C ALA A 160 7.79 13.89 -2.75
N ALA A 161 9.12 13.73 -2.78
CA ALA A 161 9.76 12.45 -3.07
C ALA A 161 11.12 12.39 -2.37
N MET A 162 11.54 11.19 -1.97
CA MET A 162 12.83 10.95 -1.34
C MET A 162 13.37 9.55 -1.64
N THR A 163 14.70 9.40 -1.52
CA THR A 163 15.38 8.11 -1.53
C THR A 163 16.32 8.01 -0.33
N TYR A 164 16.41 6.84 0.30
CA TYR A 164 17.32 6.57 1.41
C TYR A 164 17.52 5.08 1.65
N SER A 165 18.62 4.71 2.34
CA SER A 165 18.82 3.37 2.85
C SER A 165 18.38 3.31 4.32
N LYS A 166 17.48 2.40 4.64
CA LYS A 166 17.00 2.12 5.99
C LYS A 166 17.71 0.89 6.58
N LYS A 167 18.03 -0.09 5.75
CA LYS A 167 18.64 -1.35 6.14
C LYS A 167 20.07 -1.44 5.62
N SER A 168 21.03 -1.66 6.52
CA SER A 168 22.47 -1.64 6.22
C SER A 168 22.92 -2.65 5.14
N TYR A 169 22.21 -3.75 4.97
CA TYR A 169 22.56 -4.74 3.93
C TYR A 169 22.18 -4.30 2.49
N PHE A 170 21.52 -3.17 2.33
CA PHE A 170 21.31 -2.51 1.04
C PHE A 170 22.27 -1.34 0.78
N ASP A 171 23.16 -1.02 1.73
CA ASP A 171 24.20 -0.02 1.55
C ASP A 171 25.32 -0.61 0.67
N LEU A 172 25.37 -0.28 -0.60
CA LEU A 172 26.39 -0.70 -1.56
C LEU A 172 27.29 0.46 -1.95
#